data_70bfbf0a03bcd5665c5db65d96f367f9
#
_entry.id   70bfbf0a03bcd5665c5db65d96f367f9
#
_cell.length_a   1.000
_cell.length_b   1.000
_cell.length_c   1.000
_cell.angle_alpha   90.00
_cell.angle_beta   90.00
_cell.angle_gamma   90.00
#
_symmetry.space_group_name_H-M   'P 1'
#
loop_
_entity.id
_entity.type
_entity.pdbx_description
1 polymer ?
#
loop_
_entity_poly.entity_id
_entity_poly.type
_entity_poly.pdbx_seq_one_letter_code
_entity_poly.pdbx_strand_id
1 'polypeptide(L)'
;MILQKEIIERSKEWKVPPDTVDKDYVLGHFLSVFFETYKDDLIFKGGTCLRKCYIKNYRFSEDLDFTAREKDFVLEKEKLEGIAKTTTDRTGILFSVGEISRLVFNDEPKGFQVSIKYWGANHSKNQQPPPPDRWMTKIKLEVS
;
A
#
# COMPACT_ATOMS: atom_id res chain seq x y z
N MET A 1 -2.91 -5.15 -15.39
CA MET A 1 -2.08 -5.77 -14.33
C MET A 1 -1.04 -6.68 -14.96
N ILE A 2 0.17 -6.69 -14.43
CA ILE A 2 1.21 -7.58 -14.94
C ILE A 2 0.86 -9.05 -14.66
N LEU A 3 1.53 -9.97 -15.36
CA LEU A 3 1.30 -11.40 -15.20
C LEU A 3 2.12 -11.96 -14.05
N GLN A 4 1.64 -13.05 -13.45
CA GLN A 4 2.38 -13.79 -12.41
C GLN A 4 3.79 -14.19 -12.90
N LYS A 5 3.93 -14.52 -14.16
CA LYS A 5 5.22 -14.84 -14.77
C LYS A 5 6.25 -13.72 -14.57
N GLU A 6 5.82 -12.47 -14.73
CA GLU A 6 6.71 -11.31 -14.55
C GLU A 6 7.10 -11.14 -13.08
N ILE A 7 6.17 -11.40 -12.16
CA ILE A 7 6.47 -11.39 -10.72
C ILE A 7 7.55 -12.43 -10.39
N ILE A 8 7.41 -13.65 -10.92
CA ILE A 8 8.36 -14.73 -10.68
C ILE A 8 9.73 -14.43 -11.31
N GLU A 9 9.77 -13.85 -12.50
CA GLU A 9 11.01 -13.45 -13.15
C GLU A 9 11.77 -12.41 -12.32
N ARG A 10 11.07 -11.38 -11.81
CA ARG A 10 11.67 -10.36 -10.96
C ARG A 10 12.12 -10.93 -9.62
N SER A 11 11.35 -11.85 -9.06
CA SER A 11 11.71 -12.55 -7.83
C SER A 11 13.08 -13.23 -7.96
N LYS A 12 13.32 -13.90 -9.08
CA LYS A 12 14.61 -14.57 -9.35
C LYS A 12 15.74 -13.56 -9.58
N GLU A 13 15.47 -12.51 -10.36
CA GLU A 13 16.43 -11.46 -10.66
C GLU A 13 16.87 -10.71 -9.40
N TRP A 14 15.93 -10.36 -8.55
CA TRP A 14 16.19 -9.57 -7.32
C TRP A 14 16.51 -10.45 -6.11
N LYS A 15 16.38 -11.76 -6.23
CA LYS A 15 16.64 -12.75 -5.15
C LYS A 15 15.78 -12.47 -3.92
N VAL A 16 14.50 -12.21 -4.12
CA VAL A 16 13.50 -12.00 -3.06
C VAL A 16 12.26 -12.85 -3.34
N PRO A 17 11.43 -13.14 -2.31
CA PRO A 17 10.21 -13.92 -2.53
C PRO A 17 9.26 -13.24 -3.52
N PRO A 18 8.48 -14.02 -4.29
CA PRO A 18 7.48 -13.46 -5.21
C PRO A 18 6.47 -12.52 -4.54
N ASP A 19 6.07 -12.81 -3.30
CA ASP A 19 5.16 -11.94 -2.56
C ASP A 19 5.75 -10.57 -2.27
N THR A 20 7.08 -10.48 -2.09
CA THR A 20 7.77 -9.21 -1.91
C THR A 20 7.72 -8.36 -3.18
N VAL A 21 7.93 -8.99 -4.33
CA VAL A 21 7.82 -8.31 -5.64
C VAL A 21 6.40 -7.82 -5.88
N ASP A 22 5.42 -8.68 -5.62
CA ASP A 22 4.01 -8.34 -5.79
C ASP A 22 3.61 -7.17 -4.89
N LYS A 23 4.03 -7.19 -3.64
CA LYS A 23 3.76 -6.10 -2.69
C LYS A 23 4.39 -4.78 -3.14
N ASP A 24 5.64 -4.81 -3.62
CA ASP A 24 6.30 -3.61 -4.15
C ASP A 24 5.52 -3.02 -5.34
N TYR A 25 5.06 -3.88 -6.22
CA TYR A 25 4.23 -3.50 -7.37
C TYR A 25 2.91 -2.86 -6.92
N VAL A 26 2.20 -3.49 -5.98
CA VAL A 26 0.93 -2.99 -5.45
C VAL A 26 1.14 -1.65 -4.72
N LEU A 27 2.17 -1.56 -3.86
CA LEU A 27 2.50 -0.34 -3.13
C LEU A 27 2.75 0.83 -4.09
N GLY A 28 3.49 0.62 -5.16
CA GLY A 28 3.81 1.67 -6.12
C GLY A 28 2.56 2.24 -6.79
N HIS A 29 1.66 1.38 -7.22
CA HIS A 29 0.42 1.82 -7.86
C HIS A 29 -0.55 2.48 -6.89
N PHE A 30 -0.72 1.92 -5.70
CA PHE A 30 -1.56 2.52 -4.68
C PHE A 30 -1.03 3.90 -4.27
N LEU A 31 0.27 4.01 -4.05
CA LEU A 31 0.93 5.23 -3.63
C LEU A 31 0.75 6.35 -4.67
N SER A 32 0.85 6.02 -5.95
CA SER A 32 0.67 6.99 -7.03
C SER A 32 -0.70 7.68 -6.96
N VAL A 33 -1.76 6.90 -6.75
CA VAL A 33 -3.12 7.44 -6.62
C VAL A 33 -3.31 8.14 -5.30
N PHE A 34 -2.76 7.59 -4.22
CA PHE A 34 -2.83 8.17 -2.87
C PHE A 34 -2.26 9.59 -2.86
N PHE A 35 -1.12 9.80 -3.51
CA PHE A 35 -0.50 11.13 -3.58
C PHE A 35 -1.32 12.13 -4.39
N GLU A 36 -2.07 11.70 -5.37
CA GLU A 36 -2.97 12.60 -6.10
C GLU A 36 -3.98 13.26 -5.15
N THR A 37 -4.41 12.53 -4.12
CA THR A 37 -5.39 13.02 -3.14
C THR A 37 -4.74 13.78 -1.99
N TYR A 38 -3.61 13.30 -1.47
CA TYR A 38 -3.05 13.77 -0.20
C TYR A 38 -1.70 14.48 -0.32
N LYS A 39 -1.22 14.80 -1.51
CA LYS A 39 0.11 15.40 -1.72
C LYS A 39 0.36 16.68 -0.92
N ASP A 40 -0.69 17.47 -0.66
CA ASP A 40 -0.58 18.75 0.05
C ASP A 40 -0.76 18.59 1.57
N ASP A 41 -1.27 17.47 2.01
CA ASP A 41 -1.61 17.20 3.41
C ASP A 41 -0.58 16.36 4.14
N LEU A 42 0.17 15.53 3.41
CA LEU A 42 1.05 14.51 3.99
C LEU A 42 2.46 14.57 3.40
N ILE A 43 3.41 14.21 4.26
CA ILE A 43 4.82 14.03 3.87
C ILE A 43 5.11 12.54 3.93
N PHE A 44 5.58 11.97 2.81
CA PHE A 44 5.96 10.57 2.73
C PHE A 44 7.32 10.36 3.39
N LYS A 45 7.44 9.30 4.19
CA LYS A 45 8.66 8.97 4.93
C LYS A 45 8.83 7.45 5.05
N GLY A 46 9.89 7.01 5.74
CA GLY A 46 10.14 5.61 6.05
C GLY A 46 10.89 4.86 4.94
N GLY A 47 11.01 3.54 5.11
CA GLY A 47 11.77 2.67 4.21
C GLY A 47 11.22 2.60 2.80
N THR A 48 9.90 2.56 2.65
CA THR A 48 9.26 2.56 1.32
C THR A 48 9.53 3.87 0.59
N CYS A 49 9.52 5.00 1.32
CA CYS A 49 9.88 6.30 0.74
C CYS A 49 11.32 6.30 0.23
N LEU A 50 12.25 5.79 1.02
CA LEU A 50 13.66 5.72 0.62
C LEU A 50 13.83 4.89 -0.66
N ARG A 51 13.17 3.74 -0.74
CA ARG A 51 13.25 2.90 -1.93
C ARG A 51 12.59 3.54 -3.16
N LYS A 52 11.38 4.07 -3.01
CA LYS A 52 10.58 4.57 -4.15
C LYS A 52 11.06 5.92 -4.67
N CYS A 53 11.54 6.80 -3.77
CA CYS A 53 11.82 8.20 -4.12
C CYS A 53 13.31 8.54 -4.23
N TYR A 54 14.18 7.88 -3.45
CA TYR A 54 15.56 8.32 -3.29
C TYR A 54 16.63 7.28 -3.59
N ILE A 55 16.46 6.03 -3.14
CA ILE A 55 17.50 4.99 -3.21
C ILE A 55 16.99 3.77 -3.96
N LYS A 56 17.42 3.60 -5.21
CA LYS A 56 16.98 2.51 -6.08
C LYS A 56 17.19 1.10 -5.50
N ASN A 57 18.31 0.89 -4.82
CA ASN A 57 18.70 -0.42 -4.30
C ASN A 57 18.48 -0.57 -2.79
N TYR A 58 17.68 0.32 -2.21
CA TYR A 58 17.34 0.22 -0.81
C TYR A 58 16.48 -1.03 -0.56
N ARG A 59 16.57 -1.61 0.66
CA ARG A 59 15.79 -2.79 1.01
C ARG A 59 14.30 -2.60 0.75
N PHE A 60 13.61 -3.68 0.38
CA PHE A 60 12.17 -3.65 0.23
C PHE A 60 11.50 -3.35 1.57
N SER A 61 10.54 -2.45 1.55
CA SER A 61 9.74 -2.09 2.71
C SER A 61 8.30 -2.52 2.50
N GLU A 62 7.61 -2.81 3.61
CA GLU A 62 6.27 -3.38 3.57
C GLU A 62 5.17 -2.39 3.92
N ASP A 63 5.52 -1.22 4.43
CA ASP A 63 4.56 -0.27 4.99
C ASP A 63 4.67 1.10 4.32
N LEU A 64 3.58 1.86 4.40
CA LEU A 64 3.53 3.25 3.97
C LEU A 64 3.44 4.14 5.21
N ASP A 65 4.40 5.03 5.36
CA ASP A 65 4.51 5.94 6.50
C ASP A 65 4.44 7.39 6.04
N PHE A 66 3.61 8.17 6.70
CA PHE A 66 3.43 9.59 6.40
C PHE A 66 3.44 10.42 7.67
N THR A 67 3.77 11.70 7.53
CA THR A 67 3.57 12.70 8.57
C THR A 67 2.58 13.73 8.06
N ALA A 68 1.55 14.02 8.87
CA ALA A 68 0.58 15.06 8.54
C ALA A 68 1.22 16.44 8.71
N ARG A 69 0.97 17.35 7.75
CA ARG A 69 1.47 18.72 7.82
C ARG A 69 0.73 19.53 8.87
N GLU A 70 -0.56 19.27 9.06
CA GLU A 70 -1.43 19.97 10.00
C GLU A 70 -1.91 19.04 11.10
N LYS A 71 -2.02 19.57 12.33
CA LYS A 71 -2.43 18.79 13.50
C LYS A 71 -3.88 18.31 13.43
N ASP A 72 -4.73 19.01 12.69
CA ASP A 72 -6.14 18.69 12.55
C ASP A 72 -6.42 17.74 11.39
N PHE A 73 -5.40 17.18 10.76
CA PHE A 73 -5.56 16.21 9.68
C PHE A 73 -6.36 14.99 10.17
N VAL A 74 -7.32 14.57 9.34
CA VAL A 74 -8.11 13.35 9.58
C VAL A 74 -8.01 12.45 8.35
N LEU A 75 -7.62 11.20 8.57
CA LEU A 75 -7.62 10.18 7.54
C LEU A 75 -9.05 9.64 7.40
N GLU A 76 -9.61 9.73 6.20
CA GLU A 76 -11.00 9.34 5.95
C GLU A 76 -11.09 8.04 5.17
N LYS A 77 -11.87 7.09 5.69
CA LYS A 77 -12.05 5.78 5.04
C LYS A 77 -12.65 5.90 3.64
N GLU A 78 -13.61 6.80 3.46
CA GLU A 78 -14.23 7.01 2.15
C GLU A 78 -13.24 7.46 1.08
N LYS A 79 -12.29 8.32 1.46
CA LYS A 79 -11.22 8.75 0.55
C LYS A 79 -10.29 7.60 0.22
N LEU A 80 -9.95 6.75 1.20
CA LEU A 80 -9.13 5.55 0.96
C LEU A 80 -9.83 4.56 0.05
N GLU A 81 -11.13 4.37 0.23
CA GLU A 81 -11.93 3.51 -0.65
C GLU A 81 -11.98 4.04 -2.09
N GLY A 82 -12.06 5.37 -2.24
CA GLY A 82 -12.00 6.03 -3.55
C GLY A 82 -10.65 5.84 -4.23
N ILE A 83 -9.56 5.96 -3.47
CA ILE A 83 -8.19 5.71 -3.95
C ILE A 83 -8.04 4.25 -4.39
N ALA A 84 -8.53 3.33 -3.58
CA ALA A 84 -8.51 1.90 -3.88
C ALA A 84 -9.28 1.59 -5.17
N LYS A 85 -10.48 2.16 -5.31
CA LYS A 85 -11.29 1.98 -6.52
C LYS A 85 -10.59 2.51 -7.77
N THR A 86 -10.02 3.70 -7.69
CA THR A 86 -9.27 4.30 -8.80
C THR A 86 -8.07 3.42 -9.18
N THR A 87 -7.35 2.92 -8.19
CA THR A 87 -6.21 2.02 -8.45
C THR A 87 -6.68 0.73 -9.12
N THR A 88 -7.77 0.15 -8.64
CA THR A 88 -8.36 -1.05 -9.24
C THR A 88 -8.76 -0.79 -10.69
N ASP A 89 -9.40 0.34 -10.98
CA ASP A 89 -9.83 0.69 -12.34
C ASP A 89 -8.64 0.83 -13.29
N ARG A 90 -7.51 1.33 -12.80
CA ARG A 90 -6.29 1.52 -13.61
C ARG A 90 -5.45 0.25 -13.78
N THR A 91 -5.44 -0.63 -12.80
CA THR A 91 -4.48 -1.75 -12.75
C THR A 91 -5.10 -3.14 -12.69
N GLY A 92 -6.34 -3.26 -12.26
CA GLY A 92 -6.97 -4.56 -11.97
C GLY A 92 -6.64 -5.14 -10.60
N ILE A 93 -5.76 -4.51 -9.83
CA ILE A 93 -5.47 -4.92 -8.46
C ILE A 93 -6.70 -4.65 -7.59
N LEU A 94 -7.10 -5.64 -6.78
CA LEU A 94 -8.26 -5.49 -5.90
C LEU A 94 -7.80 -5.12 -4.49
N PHE A 95 -8.60 -4.31 -3.81
CA PHE A 95 -8.31 -3.84 -2.46
C PHE A 95 -9.51 -3.99 -1.54
N SER A 96 -9.22 -4.15 -0.25
CA SER A 96 -10.23 -4.10 0.82
C SER A 96 -9.68 -3.22 1.94
N VAL A 97 -10.27 -2.06 2.12
CA VAL A 97 -9.84 -1.07 3.12
C VAL A 97 -10.42 -1.46 4.48
N GLY A 98 -9.54 -1.65 5.46
CA GLY A 98 -9.93 -1.95 6.84
C GLY A 98 -10.41 -0.72 7.59
N GLU A 99 -10.73 -0.91 8.87
CA GLU A 99 -11.11 0.19 9.74
C GLU A 99 -9.89 1.02 10.13
N ILE A 100 -10.07 2.33 10.20
CA ILE A 100 -9.03 3.25 10.62
C ILE A 100 -9.00 3.29 12.14
N SER A 101 -7.84 3.03 12.73
CA SER A 101 -7.64 3.16 14.16
C SER A 101 -6.76 4.36 14.48
N ARG A 102 -6.91 4.90 15.68
CA ARG A 102 -6.05 6.00 16.15
C ARG A 102 -4.78 5.41 16.74
N LEU A 103 -3.65 6.02 16.40
CA LEU A 103 -2.39 5.75 17.09
C LEU A 103 -2.37 6.57 18.37
N VAL A 104 -2.03 5.92 19.50
CA VAL A 104 -2.00 6.55 20.80
C VAL A 104 -0.60 6.38 21.41
N PHE A 105 -0.05 7.46 21.93
CA PHE A 105 1.22 7.45 22.63
C PHE A 105 1.09 8.27 23.94
N ASN A 106 1.38 7.65 25.09
CA ASN A 106 1.19 8.26 26.41
C ASN A 106 -0.23 8.83 26.59
N ASP A 107 -1.24 8.05 26.23
CA ASP A 107 -2.66 8.38 26.29
C ASP A 107 -3.09 9.55 25.41
N GLU A 108 -2.21 10.04 24.52
CA GLU A 108 -2.54 11.10 23.57
C GLU A 108 -2.66 10.55 22.14
N PRO A 109 -3.68 10.95 21.37
CA PRO A 109 -3.78 10.59 19.96
C PRO A 109 -2.61 11.17 19.17
N LYS A 110 -1.89 10.32 18.42
CA LYS A 110 -0.70 10.71 17.66
C LYS A 110 -0.82 10.46 16.16
N GLY A 111 -1.93 9.97 15.69
CA GLY A 111 -2.11 9.72 14.27
C GLY A 111 -3.11 8.62 13.97
N PHE A 112 -2.98 8.04 12.80
CA PHE A 112 -3.92 7.06 12.26
C PHE A 112 -3.18 5.87 11.71
N GLN A 113 -3.83 4.71 11.75
CA GLN A 113 -3.33 3.48 11.15
C GLN A 113 -4.48 2.74 10.49
N VAL A 114 -4.22 2.17 9.33
CA VAL A 114 -5.17 1.32 8.63
C VAL A 114 -4.43 0.19 7.92
N SER A 115 -5.05 -0.98 7.88
CA SER A 115 -4.58 -2.10 7.06
C SER A 115 -5.44 -2.20 5.82
N ILE A 116 -4.81 -2.32 4.67
CA ILE A 116 -5.49 -2.43 3.38
C ILE A 116 -5.08 -3.76 2.76
N LYS A 117 -6.02 -4.70 2.69
CA LYS A 117 -5.79 -5.98 2.05
C LYS A 117 -5.82 -5.82 0.54
N TYR A 118 -5.07 -6.64 -0.17
CA TYR A 118 -5.05 -6.60 -1.64
C TYR A 118 -4.95 -7.99 -2.25
N TRP A 119 -5.42 -8.08 -3.49
CA TRP A 119 -5.24 -9.22 -4.37
C TRP A 119 -4.45 -8.70 -5.58
N GLY A 120 -3.15 -8.99 -5.59
CA GLY A 120 -2.21 -8.43 -6.57
C GLY A 120 -2.02 -9.33 -7.79
N ALA A 121 -0.80 -9.34 -8.32
CA ALA A 121 -0.46 -10.05 -9.55
C ALA A 121 0.10 -11.45 -9.33
N ASN A 122 0.47 -11.82 -8.10
CA ASN A 122 1.08 -13.12 -7.80
C ASN A 122 0.03 -14.24 -7.68
N HIS A 123 -0.79 -14.38 -8.74
CA HIS A 123 -1.83 -15.39 -8.83
C HIS A 123 -1.96 -15.87 -10.27
N SER A 124 -2.41 -17.10 -10.45
CA SER A 124 -2.71 -17.62 -11.78
C SER A 124 -3.78 -16.76 -12.46
N LYS A 125 -3.62 -16.54 -13.76
CA LYS A 125 -4.55 -15.74 -14.58
C LYS A 125 -6.01 -16.20 -14.46
N ASN A 126 -6.22 -17.51 -14.29
CA ASN A 126 -7.55 -18.09 -14.21
C ASN A 126 -8.07 -18.26 -12.78
N GLN A 127 -7.27 -17.88 -11.78
CA GLN A 127 -7.67 -18.00 -10.39
C GLN A 127 -8.66 -16.91 -10.04
N GLN A 128 -9.83 -17.31 -9.53
CA GLN A 128 -10.84 -16.39 -9.05
C GLN A 128 -10.48 -15.93 -7.63
N PRO A 129 -10.49 -14.61 -7.36
CA PRO A 129 -10.21 -14.14 -6.01
C PRO A 129 -11.28 -14.62 -5.02
N PRO A 130 -10.86 -15.15 -3.86
CA PRO A 130 -11.80 -15.47 -2.79
C PRO A 130 -12.37 -14.19 -2.17
N PRO A 131 -13.34 -14.30 -1.23
CA PRO A 131 -13.80 -13.13 -0.49
C PRO A 131 -12.64 -12.41 0.20
N PRO A 132 -12.67 -11.06 0.32
CA PRO A 132 -11.55 -10.28 0.85
C PRO A 132 -11.06 -10.67 2.25
N ASP A 133 -11.92 -11.23 3.09
CA ASP A 133 -11.53 -11.69 4.42
C ASP A 133 -10.52 -12.85 4.38
N ARG A 134 -10.40 -13.53 3.25
CA ARG A 134 -9.44 -14.62 3.04
C ARG A 134 -8.14 -14.18 2.37
N TRP A 135 -8.02 -12.91 1.98
CA TRP A 135 -6.77 -12.41 1.41
C TRP A 135 -5.71 -12.31 2.50
N MET A 136 -4.54 -12.87 2.23
CA MET A 136 -3.44 -12.97 3.21
C MET A 136 -2.48 -11.78 3.13
N THR A 137 -2.55 -11.00 2.06
CA THR A 137 -1.61 -9.89 1.81
C THR A 137 -2.25 -8.55 2.16
N LYS A 138 -1.48 -7.68 2.79
CA LYS A 138 -1.96 -6.38 3.21
C LYS A 138 -0.84 -5.32 3.22
N ILE A 139 -1.25 -4.08 3.08
CA ILE A 139 -0.42 -2.90 3.27
C ILE A 139 -0.83 -2.26 4.60
N LYS A 140 0.15 -1.91 5.42
CA LYS A 140 -0.07 -1.11 6.61
C LYS A 140 0.25 0.35 6.30
N LEU A 141 -0.72 1.23 6.51
CA LEU A 141 -0.57 2.66 6.27
C LEU A 141 -0.68 3.39 7.59
N GLU A 142 0.33 4.22 7.91
CA GLU A 142 0.37 5.02 9.13
C GLU A 142 0.56 6.49 8.80
N VAL A 143 -0.18 7.34 9.50
CA VAL A 143 -0.03 8.79 9.46
C VAL A 143 0.20 9.26 10.89
N SER A 144 1.33 9.89 11.15
CA SER A 144 1.68 10.41 12.48
C SER A 144 1.74 11.92 12.52
#